data_d5ae9a27aece08aa045643eee3ee3425
#
_entry.id   d5ae9a27aece08aa045643eee3ee3425
#
_cell.length_a   1.000
_cell.length_b   1.000
_cell.length_c   1.000
_cell.angle_alpha   90.00
_cell.angle_beta   90.00
_cell.angle_gamma   90.00
#
_symmetry.space_group_name_H-M   'P 1'
#
loop_
_entity.id
_entity.type
_entity.pdbx_description
1 polymer ?
#
loop_
_entity_poly.entity_id
_entity_poly.type
_entity_poly.pdbx_seq_one_letter_code
_entity_poly.pdbx_strand_id
1 'polypeptide(L)'
;MSTPHPPIMRREPFERFVLSLPAATLVRQWRDDSVAKVGGRVFCLLDRDPGEVWLKVSDMAYDLLTELEGIRPAPYFARAGWVAISHPSPLSEDEIKSYIVEAHRLVAAKLTRKLRAELGLG
;
A
#
# COMPACT_ATOMS: atom_id res chain seq x y z
N MET A 1 8.55 -26.32 -12.91
CA MET A 1 8.28 -25.60 -11.72
C MET A 1 8.52 -24.13 -11.87
N SER A 2 7.56 -23.37 -11.60
CA SER A 2 7.71 -21.94 -11.79
C SER A 2 8.48 -21.33 -10.64
N THR A 3 9.35 -20.43 -10.99
CA THR A 3 10.03 -19.63 -10.02
C THR A 3 9.08 -18.55 -9.57
N PRO A 4 8.93 -18.38 -8.30
CA PRO A 4 8.12 -17.27 -7.84
C PRO A 4 8.69 -15.97 -8.38
N HIS A 5 7.82 -15.15 -8.85
CA HIS A 5 8.23 -13.82 -9.22
C HIS A 5 8.77 -13.10 -8.01
N PRO A 6 9.65 -12.13 -8.21
CA PRO A 6 10.00 -11.27 -7.11
C PRO A 6 8.68 -10.68 -6.62
N PRO A 7 8.31 -11.00 -5.42
CA PRO A 7 7.00 -10.53 -4.94
C PRO A 7 7.02 -9.03 -4.79
N ILE A 8 5.82 -8.45 -4.85
CA ILE A 8 5.64 -7.03 -4.60
C ILE A 8 6.20 -6.62 -3.23
N MET A 9 6.53 -7.59 -2.42
CA MET A 9 7.14 -7.35 -1.11
C MET A 9 8.65 -7.13 -1.18
N ARG A 10 9.23 -7.19 -2.39
CA ARG A 10 10.58 -6.74 -2.63
C ARG A 10 10.54 -5.28 -3.06
N ARG A 11 11.59 -4.55 -2.70
CA ARG A 11 11.63 -3.09 -2.89
C ARG A 11 11.44 -2.67 -4.34
N GLU A 12 12.19 -3.27 -5.26
CA GLU A 12 12.13 -2.81 -6.64
C GLU A 12 10.74 -3.03 -7.27
N PRO A 13 10.16 -4.23 -7.20
CA PRO A 13 8.81 -4.40 -7.76
C PRO A 13 7.78 -3.53 -7.07
N PHE A 14 7.89 -3.35 -5.76
CA PHE A 14 6.95 -2.52 -5.02
C PHE A 14 7.03 -1.07 -5.50
N GLU A 15 8.23 -0.51 -5.55
CA GLU A 15 8.41 0.88 -5.94
C GLU A 15 7.96 1.11 -7.38
N ARG A 16 8.28 0.18 -8.26
CA ARG A 16 7.86 0.29 -9.66
C ARG A 16 6.34 0.28 -9.78
N PHE A 17 5.69 -0.59 -9.04
CA PHE A 17 4.24 -0.69 -9.11
C PHE A 17 3.55 0.57 -8.58
N VAL A 18 3.96 1.03 -7.39
CA VAL A 18 3.28 2.19 -6.81
C VAL A 18 3.51 3.44 -7.65
N LEU A 19 4.67 3.56 -8.27
CA LEU A 19 4.95 4.72 -9.12
C LEU A 19 4.18 4.69 -10.44
N SER A 20 3.59 3.55 -10.79
CA SER A 20 2.74 3.46 -11.97
C SER A 20 1.34 4.01 -11.72
N LEU A 21 0.99 4.26 -10.46
CA LEU A 21 -0.35 4.75 -10.13
C LEU A 21 -0.43 6.27 -10.36
N PRO A 22 -1.62 6.79 -10.68
CA PRO A 22 -1.77 8.20 -11.04
C PRO A 22 -1.30 9.14 -9.93
N ALA A 23 -0.41 10.07 -10.29
CA ALA A 23 0.11 11.11 -9.39
C ALA A 23 0.79 10.55 -8.14
N ALA A 24 1.17 9.28 -8.15
CA ALA A 24 1.86 8.69 -7.00
C ALA A 24 3.31 9.13 -6.97
N THR A 25 3.82 9.37 -5.78
CA THR A 25 5.22 9.68 -5.54
C THR A 25 5.76 8.69 -4.51
N LEU A 26 7.08 8.64 -4.41
CA LEU A 26 7.72 7.70 -3.50
C LEU A 26 8.86 8.41 -2.81
N VAL A 27 8.96 8.22 -1.50
CA VAL A 27 10.12 8.68 -0.74
C VAL A 27 10.59 7.53 0.12
N ARG A 28 11.85 7.55 0.48
CA ARG A 28 12.39 6.64 1.49
C ARG A 28 12.57 7.45 2.75
N GLN A 29 11.85 7.06 3.79
CA GLN A 29 11.88 7.81 5.04
C GLN A 29 11.72 6.85 6.21
N TRP A 30 11.80 7.40 7.40
CA TRP A 30 11.79 6.67 8.65
C TRP A 30 13.00 5.74 8.70
N ARG A 31 12.83 4.44 8.68
CA ARG A 31 13.96 3.50 8.71
C ARG A 31 14.25 2.97 7.30
N ASP A 32 14.28 3.88 6.34
CA ASP A 32 14.49 3.54 4.93
C ASP A 32 13.31 2.76 4.35
N ASP A 33 12.12 2.98 4.90
CA ASP A 33 10.90 2.42 4.33
C ASP A 33 10.62 3.07 2.98
N SER A 34 10.09 2.25 2.05
CA SER A 34 9.62 2.78 0.76
C SER A 34 8.20 3.26 0.97
N VAL A 35 7.99 4.58 0.97
CA VAL A 35 6.71 5.19 1.35
C VAL A 35 6.07 5.82 0.13
N ALA A 36 4.91 5.32 -0.26
CA ALA A 36 4.18 5.80 -1.44
C ALA A 36 3.11 6.79 -1.01
N LYS A 37 3.03 7.90 -1.73
CA LYS A 37 2.12 9.00 -1.40
C LYS A 37 1.34 9.44 -2.63
N VAL A 38 0.17 9.99 -2.38
CA VAL A 38 -0.60 10.72 -3.40
C VAL A 38 -1.09 12.00 -2.75
N GLY A 39 -0.81 13.13 -3.40
CA GLY A 39 -1.17 14.43 -2.84
C GLY A 39 -0.52 14.69 -1.49
N GLY A 40 0.66 14.13 -1.26
CA GLY A 40 1.37 14.30 0.00
C GLY A 40 0.92 13.38 1.11
N ARG A 41 -0.08 12.52 0.86
CA ARG A 41 -0.59 11.61 1.88
C ARG A 41 -0.14 10.19 1.59
N VAL A 42 0.32 9.48 2.62
CA VAL A 42 0.77 8.09 2.49
C VAL A 42 -0.43 7.21 2.22
N PHE A 43 -0.31 6.30 1.23
CA PHE A 43 -1.37 5.31 1.01
C PHE A 43 -0.86 3.88 1.18
N CYS A 44 0.44 3.63 1.04
CA CYS A 44 1.02 2.34 1.38
C CYS A 44 2.52 2.50 1.56
N LEU A 45 3.13 1.47 2.15
CA LEU A 45 4.57 1.45 2.32
C LEU A 45 5.08 0.02 2.36
N LEU A 46 6.37 -0.14 2.10
CA LEU A 46 7.09 -1.39 2.28
C LEU A 46 8.17 -1.14 3.32
N ASP A 47 8.18 -1.95 4.39
CA ASP A 47 9.03 -1.62 5.54
C ASP A 47 10.45 -2.14 5.45
N ARG A 48 10.74 -3.05 4.52
CA ARG A 48 12.11 -3.54 4.29
C ARG A 48 12.11 -4.34 2.99
N ASP A 49 13.27 -4.90 2.63
CA ASP A 49 13.44 -5.58 1.35
C ASP A 49 14.05 -6.97 1.57
N PRO A 50 13.26 -8.06 1.57
CA PRO A 50 11.81 -8.08 1.45
C PRO A 50 11.14 -7.72 2.77
N GLY A 51 9.90 -7.32 2.70
CA GLY A 51 9.24 -6.87 3.91
C GLY A 51 7.74 -6.92 3.85
N GLU A 52 7.15 -6.31 4.87
CA GLU A 52 5.70 -6.22 4.99
C GLU A 52 5.18 -5.04 4.18
N VAL A 53 4.02 -5.23 3.59
CA VAL A 53 3.31 -4.14 2.93
C VAL A 53 2.25 -3.63 3.90
N TRP A 54 2.30 -2.34 4.20
CA TRP A 54 1.32 -1.69 5.06
C TRP A 54 0.49 -0.77 4.18
N LEU A 55 -0.83 -0.82 4.32
CA LEU A 55 -1.68 -0.03 3.43
C LEU A 55 -3.02 0.28 4.05
N LYS A 56 -3.63 1.36 3.55
CA LYS A 56 -4.96 1.78 3.92
C LYS A 56 -5.97 0.88 3.23
N VAL A 57 -6.98 0.42 3.96
CA VAL A 57 -8.06 -0.39 3.39
C VAL A 57 -9.40 0.17 3.86
N SER A 58 -10.48 -0.30 3.22
CA SER A 58 -11.83 0.07 3.64
C SER A 58 -12.15 -0.61 4.97
N ASP A 59 -13.19 -0.11 5.64
CA ASP A 59 -13.60 -0.71 6.92
C ASP A 59 -13.94 -2.17 6.76
N MET A 60 -14.66 -2.52 5.69
CA MET A 60 -15.03 -3.90 5.45
C MET A 60 -13.79 -4.76 5.20
N ALA A 61 -12.87 -4.27 4.39
CA ALA A 61 -11.64 -5.02 4.11
C ALA A 61 -10.79 -5.16 5.36
N TYR A 62 -10.75 -4.12 6.20
CA TYR A 62 -10.02 -4.20 7.46
C TYR A 62 -10.51 -5.38 8.31
N ASP A 63 -11.83 -5.47 8.46
CA ASP A 63 -12.40 -6.54 9.27
C ASP A 63 -12.11 -7.92 8.68
N LEU A 64 -12.25 -8.05 7.36
CA LEU A 64 -12.01 -9.33 6.70
C LEU A 64 -10.55 -9.73 6.71
N LEU A 65 -9.67 -8.78 6.40
CA LEU A 65 -8.24 -9.08 6.26
C LEU A 65 -7.60 -9.39 7.59
N THR A 66 -7.99 -8.69 8.66
CA THR A 66 -7.35 -8.93 9.96
C THR A 66 -7.75 -10.27 10.57
N GLU A 67 -8.71 -10.96 9.98
CA GLU A 67 -9.01 -12.34 10.39
C GLU A 67 -8.04 -13.34 9.78
N LEU A 68 -7.29 -12.95 8.77
CA LEU A 68 -6.35 -13.86 8.13
C LEU A 68 -5.04 -13.91 8.91
N GLU A 69 -4.52 -15.12 9.07
CA GLU A 69 -3.21 -15.27 9.68
C GLU A 69 -2.18 -14.59 8.79
N GLY A 70 -1.34 -13.76 9.37
CA GLY A 70 -0.35 -13.01 8.60
C GLY A 70 -0.75 -11.61 8.23
N ILE A 71 -1.97 -11.18 8.59
CA ILE A 71 -2.40 -9.80 8.40
C ILE A 71 -2.90 -9.28 9.73
N ARG A 72 -2.37 -8.14 10.14
CA ARG A 72 -2.71 -7.56 11.43
C ARG A 72 -2.93 -6.07 11.30
N PRO A 73 -3.56 -5.42 12.29
CA PRO A 73 -3.63 -3.97 12.28
C PRO A 73 -2.23 -3.38 12.21
N ALA A 74 -2.04 -2.40 11.36
CA ALA A 74 -0.71 -1.80 11.19
C ALA A 74 -0.34 -1.00 12.42
N PRO A 75 0.87 -1.17 12.96
CA PRO A 75 1.30 -0.38 14.12
C PRO A 75 1.18 1.10 13.81
N TYR A 76 0.68 1.87 14.79
CA TYR A 76 0.52 3.32 14.70
C TYR A 76 -0.56 3.79 13.74
N PHE A 77 -0.95 2.98 12.75
CA PHE A 77 -1.91 3.40 11.72
C PHE A 77 -3.23 2.65 11.80
N ALA A 78 -3.42 1.78 12.80
CA ALA A 78 -4.63 0.95 12.87
C ALA A 78 -5.90 1.79 12.92
N ARG A 79 -5.88 2.92 13.65
CA ARG A 79 -7.07 3.75 13.78
C ARG A 79 -7.52 4.35 12.46
N ALA A 80 -6.58 4.53 11.54
CA ALA A 80 -6.90 5.07 10.23
C ALA A 80 -7.31 3.98 9.24
N GLY A 81 -7.48 2.74 9.71
CA GLY A 81 -7.91 1.65 8.85
C GLY A 81 -6.77 1.05 8.04
N TRP A 82 -5.60 0.94 8.63
CA TRP A 82 -4.44 0.36 7.96
C TRP A 82 -4.16 -1.04 8.46
N VAL A 83 -3.70 -1.88 7.55
CA VAL A 83 -3.27 -3.26 7.89
C VAL A 83 -1.84 -3.47 7.46
N ALA A 84 -1.18 -4.41 8.10
CA ALA A 84 0.17 -4.84 7.77
C ALA A 84 0.09 -6.28 7.27
N ILE A 85 0.55 -6.50 6.04
CA ILE A 85 0.55 -7.82 5.41
C ILE A 85 1.94 -8.39 5.57
N SER A 86 2.04 -9.53 6.25
CA SER A 86 3.34 -10.14 6.54
C SER A 86 4.00 -10.70 5.30
N HIS A 87 5.30 -10.90 5.39
CA HIS A 87 6.08 -11.59 4.36
C HIS A 87 6.62 -12.88 5.00
N PRO A 88 6.30 -14.06 4.45
CA PRO A 88 5.47 -14.28 3.25
C PRO A 88 4.00 -13.97 3.50
N SER A 89 3.30 -13.63 2.45
CA SER A 89 1.94 -13.14 2.52
C SER A 89 0.93 -14.26 2.38
N PRO A 90 -0.21 -14.20 3.11
CA PRO A 90 -1.33 -15.11 2.83
C PRO A 90 -2.08 -14.74 1.56
N LEU A 91 -1.80 -13.55 0.99
CA LEU A 91 -2.46 -13.09 -0.23
C LEU A 91 -1.51 -13.29 -1.40
N SER A 92 -2.08 -13.48 -2.59
CA SER A 92 -1.30 -13.54 -3.81
C SER A 92 -0.78 -12.14 -4.15
N GLU A 93 0.21 -12.10 -5.04
CA GLU A 93 0.74 -10.83 -5.50
C GLU A 93 -0.34 -9.97 -6.14
N ASP A 94 -1.21 -10.58 -6.96
CA ASP A 94 -2.28 -9.86 -7.63
C ASP A 94 -3.27 -9.28 -6.62
N GLU A 95 -3.56 -10.04 -5.56
CA GLU A 95 -4.44 -9.53 -4.51
C GLU A 95 -3.82 -8.35 -3.80
N ILE A 96 -2.53 -8.42 -3.48
CA ILE A 96 -1.85 -7.30 -2.83
C ILE A 96 -1.88 -6.08 -3.73
N LYS A 97 -1.61 -6.26 -5.02
CA LYS A 97 -1.64 -5.13 -5.97
C LYS A 97 -3.03 -4.51 -6.03
N SER A 98 -4.08 -5.33 -6.01
CA SER A 98 -5.44 -4.81 -6.00
C SER A 98 -5.71 -3.96 -4.78
N TYR A 99 -5.23 -4.40 -3.62
CA TYR A 99 -5.40 -3.62 -2.40
C TYR A 99 -4.57 -2.34 -2.43
N ILE A 100 -3.40 -2.35 -3.06
CA ILE A 100 -2.59 -1.14 -3.20
C ILE A 100 -3.32 -0.12 -4.07
N VAL A 101 -3.92 -0.57 -5.18
CA VAL A 101 -4.71 0.31 -6.05
C VAL A 101 -5.88 0.90 -5.27
N GLU A 102 -6.55 0.08 -4.47
CA GLU A 102 -7.67 0.54 -3.67
C GLU A 102 -7.22 1.53 -2.59
N ALA A 103 -6.05 1.27 -1.98
CA ALA A 103 -5.50 2.20 -0.99
C ALA A 103 -5.25 3.58 -1.62
N HIS A 104 -4.68 3.59 -2.82
CA HIS A 104 -4.46 4.82 -3.56
C HIS A 104 -5.79 5.55 -3.78
N ARG A 105 -6.82 4.82 -4.23
CA ARG A 105 -8.13 5.40 -4.48
C ARG A 105 -8.74 5.99 -3.21
N LEU A 106 -8.66 5.25 -2.10
CA LEU A 106 -9.24 5.70 -0.84
C LEU A 106 -8.59 6.98 -0.34
N VAL A 107 -7.26 7.06 -0.43
CA VAL A 107 -6.54 8.24 0.03
C VAL A 107 -6.76 9.40 -0.93
N ALA A 108 -6.71 9.15 -2.24
CA ALA A 108 -6.92 10.20 -3.23
C ALA A 108 -8.31 10.81 -3.09
N ALA A 109 -9.32 10.01 -2.74
CA ALA A 109 -10.68 10.49 -2.58
C ALA A 109 -10.82 11.51 -1.44
N LYS A 110 -9.88 11.51 -0.50
CA LYS A 110 -9.92 12.45 0.62
C LYS A 110 -9.21 13.76 0.33
N LEU A 111 -8.54 13.87 -0.81
CA LEU A 111 -7.90 15.12 -1.20
C LEU A 111 -8.96 16.12 -1.59
N THR A 112 -8.64 17.41 -1.47
CA THR A 112 -9.58 18.45 -1.90
C THR A 112 -9.81 18.34 -3.40
N ARG A 113 -10.97 18.83 -3.83
CA ARG A 113 -11.29 18.85 -5.25
C ARG A 113 -10.23 19.61 -6.04
N LYS A 114 -9.77 20.73 -5.49
CA LYS A 114 -8.75 21.54 -6.15
C LYS A 114 -7.47 20.72 -6.34
N LEU A 115 -7.00 20.07 -5.29
CA LEU A 115 -5.76 19.32 -5.37
C LEU A 115 -5.89 18.14 -6.34
N ARG A 116 -7.03 17.45 -6.30
CA ARG A 116 -7.25 16.36 -7.24
C ARG A 116 -7.19 16.84 -8.68
N ALA A 117 -7.79 18.00 -8.94
CA ALA A 117 -7.77 18.57 -10.29
C ALA A 117 -6.33 18.92 -10.70
N GLU A 118 -5.57 19.50 -9.79
CA GLU A 118 -4.19 19.87 -10.06
C GLU A 118 -3.33 18.62 -10.35
N LEU A 119 -3.65 17.50 -9.72
CA LEU A 119 -2.91 16.27 -9.91
C LEU A 119 -3.43 15.42 -11.05
N GLY A 120 -4.49 15.86 -11.73
CA GLY A 120 -5.07 15.09 -12.82
C GLY A 120 -5.87 13.88 -12.36
N LEU A 121 -6.37 13.91 -11.14
CA LEU A 121 -7.10 12.77 -10.59
C LEU A 121 -8.61 12.89 -10.75
N GLY A 122 -9.06 13.91 -11.38
CA GLY A 122 -10.48 14.11 -11.63
C GLY A 122 -11.13 14.93 -10.54
#